data_57603e510bf2f32cf2ae8d8c8b642723
#
_entry.id   57603e510bf2f32cf2ae8d8c8b642723
#
_cell.length_a   1.000
_cell.length_b   1.000
_cell.length_c   1.000
_cell.angle_alpha   90.00
_cell.angle_beta   90.00
_cell.angle_gamma   90.00
#
_symmetry.space_group_name_H-M   'P 1'
#
loop_
_entity.id
_entity.type
_entity.pdbx_description
1 polymer ?
#
loop_
_entity_poly.entity_id
_entity_poly.type
_entity_poly.pdbx_seq_one_letter_code
_entity_poly.pdbx_strand_id
1 'polypeptide(L)'
;DVTFVKQNETAIDAFTFGDKQLSGFWYGKFEIGGTLASSCTNETCNVSNIVVKPNVSSLRSQKVSSFFYAARSMEQTGNSFGFVSSEVDTHMSKNNEWGAVAYLTQSIYGRCTNSTTCTEVGINNNTSYITGIGDKPSSTASSVKTNTYNTISEKNASTTGNIYGIYDMSGGAWDYVMGVYKKTISDSGFRSLPDIKYYNNYTESSYTGHAISETKGWYNDQSFSVYFSVSPWFIRGCFYDDGELSGVFAFYGSSGINGNNRASRFVITNE
;
A
#
# COMPACT_ATOMS: atom_id res chain seq x y z
N ASP A 1 -23.45 2.67 -0.86
CA ASP A 1 -22.33 3.52 -0.45
C ASP A 1 -21.75 3.01 0.85
N VAL A 2 -20.43 3.07 1.01
CA VAL A 2 -19.72 2.80 2.25
C VAL A 2 -19.45 4.13 2.93
N THR A 3 -19.86 4.24 4.20
CA THR A 3 -19.55 5.43 4.98
C THR A 3 -18.52 5.04 6.04
N PHE A 4 -17.36 5.65 5.96
CA PHE A 4 -16.37 5.58 7.03
C PHE A 4 -16.79 6.57 8.13
N VAL A 5 -16.83 6.10 9.37
CA VAL A 5 -17.11 6.94 10.53
C VAL A 5 -16.00 6.77 11.55
N LYS A 6 -15.54 7.89 12.09
CA LYS A 6 -14.62 7.93 13.21
C LYS A 6 -15.40 8.47 14.41
N GLN A 7 -15.40 7.76 15.51
CA GLN A 7 -16.16 8.13 16.69
C GLN A 7 -15.72 9.53 17.18
N ASN A 8 -16.70 10.43 17.28
CA ASN A 8 -16.53 11.82 17.71
C ASN A 8 -15.69 12.73 16.80
N GLU A 9 -15.45 12.35 15.54
CA GLU A 9 -14.76 13.21 14.57
C GLU A 9 -15.55 13.33 13.27
N THR A 10 -15.51 14.52 12.66
CA THR A 10 -16.19 14.81 11.39
C THR A 10 -15.31 14.55 10.17
N ALA A 11 -13.99 14.50 10.36
CA ALA A 11 -13.02 14.23 9.31
C ALA A 11 -12.36 12.87 9.54
N ILE A 12 -12.18 12.09 8.45
CA ILE A 12 -11.48 10.82 8.47
C ILE A 12 -10.10 11.05 7.86
N ASP A 13 -9.06 10.72 8.60
CA ASP A 13 -7.66 11.01 8.22
C ASP A 13 -7.29 10.51 6.83
N ALA A 14 -7.80 9.33 6.42
CA ALA A 14 -7.56 8.76 5.10
C ALA A 14 -8.13 9.60 3.95
N PHE A 15 -9.19 10.37 4.21
CA PHE A 15 -9.85 11.24 3.23
C PHE A 15 -9.50 12.72 3.46
N THR A 16 -8.49 12.99 4.29
CA THR A 16 -7.96 14.35 4.51
C THR A 16 -6.62 14.49 3.80
N PHE A 17 -6.54 15.44 2.88
CA PHE A 17 -5.35 15.71 2.09
C PHE A 17 -4.98 17.19 2.18
N GLY A 18 -3.95 17.51 2.96
CA GLY A 18 -3.65 18.88 3.36
C GLY A 18 -4.79 19.47 4.20
N ASP A 19 -5.38 20.53 3.71
CA ASP A 19 -6.54 21.23 4.30
C ASP A 19 -7.88 20.80 3.66
N LYS A 20 -7.84 19.89 2.67
CA LYS A 20 -9.02 19.43 1.93
C LYS A 20 -9.58 18.14 2.48
N GLN A 21 -10.91 18.07 2.55
CA GLN A 21 -11.65 16.83 2.78
C GLN A 21 -12.03 16.23 1.43
N LEU A 22 -11.49 15.06 1.11
CA LEU A 22 -11.75 14.35 -0.12
C LEU A 22 -13.07 13.54 -0.04
N SER A 23 -13.76 13.43 -1.15
CA SER A 23 -14.88 12.47 -1.31
C SER A 23 -14.40 11.04 -1.57
N GLY A 24 -13.14 10.85 -1.89
CA GLY A 24 -12.50 9.56 -2.16
C GLY A 24 -11.13 9.74 -2.79
N PHE A 25 -10.46 8.63 -3.02
CA PHE A 25 -9.19 8.57 -3.75
C PHE A 25 -9.13 7.30 -4.61
N TRP A 26 -8.31 7.33 -5.64
CA TRP A 26 -8.02 6.16 -6.46
C TRP A 26 -6.79 5.46 -5.90
N TYR A 27 -6.92 4.18 -5.64
CA TYR A 27 -5.85 3.35 -5.06
C TYR A 27 -5.32 2.35 -6.08
N GLY A 28 -4.01 2.24 -6.20
CA GLY A 28 -3.36 1.32 -7.13
C GLY A 28 -3.84 -0.11 -6.95
N LYS A 29 -4.44 -0.69 -7.98
CA LYS A 29 -5.05 -2.01 -7.93
C LYS A 29 -4.05 -3.13 -7.69
N PHE A 30 -2.81 -2.94 -8.14
CA PHE A 30 -1.68 -3.84 -7.97
C PHE A 30 -0.49 -3.08 -7.41
N GLU A 31 0.48 -3.78 -6.85
CA GLU A 31 1.81 -3.22 -6.65
C GLU A 31 2.34 -2.63 -7.96
N ILE A 32 3.12 -1.58 -7.87
CA ILE A 32 3.74 -1.00 -9.06
C ILE A 32 4.75 -1.97 -9.67
N GLY A 33 4.76 -2.04 -11.00
CA GLY A 33 5.75 -2.75 -11.78
C GLY A 33 6.53 -1.81 -12.69
N GLY A 34 7.43 -2.35 -13.50
CA GLY A 34 8.27 -1.59 -14.41
C GLY A 34 9.64 -1.27 -13.83
N THR A 35 10.23 -0.16 -14.26
CA THR A 35 11.56 0.26 -13.84
C THR A 35 11.61 1.76 -13.59
N LEU A 36 12.41 2.16 -12.60
CA LEU A 36 12.73 3.57 -12.38
C LEU A 36 13.95 3.98 -13.18
N ALA A 37 13.96 5.22 -13.63
CA ALA A 37 15.18 5.84 -14.11
C ALA A 37 16.20 5.95 -12.96
N SER A 38 17.48 5.76 -13.25
CA SER A 38 18.55 5.86 -12.24
C SER A 38 18.63 7.23 -11.55
N SER A 39 18.02 8.25 -12.15
CA SER A 39 17.94 9.63 -11.64
C SER A 39 16.70 9.92 -10.79
N CYS A 40 15.91 8.91 -10.38
CA CYS A 40 14.71 9.09 -9.57
C CYS A 40 15.06 9.41 -8.10
N THR A 41 15.64 10.57 -7.86
CA THR A 41 16.09 11.02 -6.54
C THR A 41 15.50 12.36 -6.12
N ASN A 42 14.65 12.96 -6.95
CA ASN A 42 13.99 14.24 -6.70
C ASN A 42 12.67 14.34 -7.48
N GLU A 43 11.96 15.44 -7.34
CA GLU A 43 10.65 15.69 -7.97
C GLU A 43 10.65 15.71 -9.51
N THR A 44 11.81 15.74 -10.15
CA THR A 44 11.93 15.69 -11.61
C THR A 44 12.13 14.27 -12.15
N CYS A 45 11.97 13.26 -11.32
CA CYS A 45 12.06 11.86 -11.72
C CYS A 45 11.09 11.55 -12.87
N ASN A 46 11.62 11.14 -14.00
CA ASN A 46 10.82 10.67 -15.13
C ASN A 46 10.60 9.15 -15.01
N VAL A 47 9.37 8.72 -14.86
CA VAL A 47 8.97 7.31 -14.68
C VAL A 47 8.24 6.76 -15.90
N SER A 48 8.76 6.99 -17.07
CA SER A 48 8.15 6.52 -18.32
C SER A 48 7.85 5.00 -18.37
N ASN A 49 8.46 4.20 -17.50
CA ASN A 49 8.35 2.75 -17.48
C ASN A 49 7.59 2.17 -16.28
N ILE A 50 6.92 3.00 -15.48
CA ILE A 50 6.05 2.51 -14.40
C ILE A 50 4.74 1.99 -14.97
N VAL A 51 4.27 0.89 -14.42
CA VAL A 51 2.97 0.30 -14.75
C VAL A 51 2.24 -0.16 -13.49
N VAL A 52 0.90 -0.12 -13.52
CA VAL A 52 0.02 -0.73 -12.51
C VAL A 52 -0.88 -1.71 -13.24
N LYS A 53 -0.44 -2.95 -13.35
CA LYS A 53 -1.16 -4.01 -14.06
C LYS A 53 -0.83 -5.40 -13.52
N PRO A 54 -1.68 -6.40 -13.73
CA PRO A 54 -1.39 -7.77 -13.34
C PRO A 54 -0.31 -8.42 -14.20
N ASN A 55 0.20 -9.54 -13.73
CA ASN A 55 1.13 -10.40 -14.46
C ASN A 55 2.48 -9.77 -14.82
N VAL A 56 2.93 -8.81 -14.02
CA VAL A 56 4.27 -8.24 -14.10
C VAL A 56 5.00 -8.44 -12.78
N SER A 57 6.32 -8.45 -12.81
CA SER A 57 7.10 -8.43 -11.55
C SER A 57 6.95 -7.07 -10.87
N SER A 58 6.70 -7.07 -9.57
CA SER A 58 6.68 -5.85 -8.76
C SER A 58 8.01 -5.11 -8.87
N LEU A 59 7.95 -3.80 -8.97
CA LEU A 59 9.11 -2.94 -8.84
C LEU A 59 9.58 -2.97 -7.38
N ARG A 60 10.81 -3.42 -7.16
CA ARG A 60 11.40 -3.61 -5.84
C ARG A 60 12.79 -2.99 -5.74
N SER A 61 13.43 -3.13 -4.60
CA SER A 61 14.81 -2.67 -4.38
C SER A 61 15.00 -1.16 -4.49
N GLN A 62 13.96 -0.42 -4.12
CA GLN A 62 13.99 1.04 -4.09
C GLN A 62 13.88 1.56 -2.65
N LYS A 63 14.45 2.74 -2.39
CA LYS A 63 14.23 3.48 -1.15
C LYS A 63 12.86 4.13 -1.15
N VAL A 64 12.34 4.48 0.03
CA VAL A 64 11.06 5.18 0.16
C VAL A 64 11.00 6.44 -0.69
N SER A 65 12.08 7.26 -0.67
CA SER A 65 12.13 8.48 -1.47
C SER A 65 12.02 8.23 -2.98
N SER A 66 12.62 7.14 -3.48
CA SER A 66 12.54 6.80 -4.91
C SER A 66 11.11 6.43 -5.32
N PHE A 67 10.40 5.66 -4.49
CA PHE A 67 8.99 5.37 -4.70
C PHE A 67 8.13 6.64 -4.64
N PHE A 68 8.39 7.51 -3.66
CA PHE A 68 7.68 8.78 -3.52
C PHE A 68 7.84 9.67 -4.76
N TYR A 69 9.06 9.92 -5.20
CA TYR A 69 9.30 10.74 -6.38
C TYR A 69 8.78 10.09 -7.67
N ALA A 70 8.80 8.77 -7.74
CA ALA A 70 8.17 8.04 -8.83
C ALA A 70 6.65 8.30 -8.89
N ALA A 71 5.97 8.27 -7.76
CA ALA A 71 4.55 8.60 -7.70
C ALA A 71 4.30 10.04 -8.16
N ARG A 72 5.04 11.00 -7.61
CA ARG A 72 4.90 12.43 -7.95
C ARG A 72 5.16 12.75 -9.42
N SER A 73 6.00 11.95 -10.08
CA SER A 73 6.31 12.19 -11.49
C SER A 73 5.18 11.80 -12.45
N MET A 74 4.17 11.07 -12.00
CA MET A 74 3.04 10.66 -12.84
C MET A 74 2.18 11.83 -13.31
N GLU A 75 2.21 12.97 -12.63
CA GLU A 75 1.49 14.20 -12.97
C GLU A 75 2.38 15.29 -13.58
N GLN A 76 3.67 15.03 -13.75
CA GLN A 76 4.60 16.01 -14.34
C GLN A 76 4.42 16.10 -15.86
N THR A 77 4.72 17.27 -16.41
CA THR A 77 4.66 17.51 -17.87
C THR A 77 5.49 16.48 -18.62
N GLY A 78 4.90 15.85 -19.63
CA GLY A 78 5.55 14.84 -20.45
C GLY A 78 5.51 13.42 -19.89
N ASN A 79 4.78 13.17 -18.79
CA ASN A 79 4.54 11.82 -18.29
C ASN A 79 3.71 10.98 -19.29
N SER A 80 3.81 9.65 -19.20
CA SER A 80 3.10 8.72 -20.08
C SER A 80 1.65 8.42 -19.66
N PHE A 81 1.21 8.91 -18.50
CA PHE A 81 -0.12 8.63 -17.94
C PHE A 81 -1.17 9.64 -18.39
N GLY A 82 -0.75 10.82 -18.89
CA GLY A 82 -1.63 11.90 -19.29
C GLY A 82 -2.20 12.71 -18.11
N PHE A 83 -1.71 12.49 -16.90
CA PHE A 83 -2.10 13.28 -15.73
C PHE A 83 -1.43 14.65 -15.75
N VAL A 84 -2.13 15.64 -15.23
CA VAL A 84 -1.62 17.00 -15.05
C VAL A 84 -1.87 17.47 -13.61
N SER A 85 -0.89 18.12 -13.03
CA SER A 85 -0.90 18.54 -11.62
C SER A 85 -1.96 19.57 -11.25
N SER A 86 -2.64 20.16 -12.24
CA SER A 86 -3.79 21.03 -12.01
C SER A 86 -5.13 20.29 -11.88
N GLU A 87 -5.15 18.98 -12.12
CA GLU A 87 -6.36 18.14 -12.08
C GLU A 87 -6.26 17.06 -11.01
N VAL A 88 -5.06 16.53 -10.79
CA VAL A 88 -4.84 15.44 -9.86
C VAL A 88 -3.54 15.65 -9.05
N ASP A 89 -3.52 15.08 -7.86
CA ASP A 89 -2.30 14.84 -7.11
C ASP A 89 -2.00 13.35 -7.12
N THR A 90 -0.80 12.97 -7.56
CA THR A 90 -0.33 11.59 -7.57
C THR A 90 0.72 11.41 -6.48
N HIS A 91 0.53 10.46 -5.58
CA HIS A 91 1.46 10.23 -4.48
C HIS A 91 1.58 8.76 -4.10
N MET A 92 2.60 8.46 -3.33
CA MET A 92 2.80 7.16 -2.72
C MET A 92 1.79 6.96 -1.58
N SER A 93 1.14 5.81 -1.51
CA SER A 93 0.13 5.50 -0.49
C SER A 93 0.58 5.90 0.91
N LYS A 94 -0.24 6.68 1.61
CA LYS A 94 -0.08 6.95 3.04
C LYS A 94 -0.54 5.75 3.86
N ASN A 95 -0.10 5.65 5.11
CA ASN A 95 -0.50 4.52 5.95
C ASN A 95 -2.00 4.55 6.32
N ASN A 96 -2.61 5.73 6.47
CA ASN A 96 -4.05 5.86 6.72
C ASN A 96 -4.89 5.49 5.47
N GLU A 97 -4.39 5.74 4.26
CA GLU A 97 -5.04 5.32 3.02
C GLU A 97 -5.00 3.79 2.87
N TRP A 98 -3.87 3.15 3.18
CA TRP A 98 -3.79 1.70 3.33
C TRP A 98 -4.83 1.20 4.35
N GLY A 99 -4.88 1.84 5.51
CA GLY A 99 -5.81 1.50 6.59
C GLY A 99 -7.26 1.54 6.12
N ALA A 100 -7.67 2.57 5.38
CA ALA A 100 -9.02 2.69 4.83
C ALA A 100 -9.37 1.52 3.89
N VAL A 101 -8.44 1.15 3.00
CA VAL A 101 -8.63 0.00 2.10
C VAL A 101 -8.68 -1.32 2.88
N ALA A 102 -7.81 -1.49 3.87
CA ALA A 102 -7.81 -2.67 4.74
C ALA A 102 -9.13 -2.82 5.49
N TYR A 103 -9.67 -1.74 6.08
CA TYR A 103 -10.98 -1.77 6.73
C TYR A 103 -12.13 -2.06 5.76
N LEU A 104 -12.05 -1.58 4.53
CA LEU A 104 -13.08 -1.86 3.53
C LEU A 104 -13.24 -3.36 3.28
N THR A 105 -12.17 -4.16 3.47
CA THR A 105 -12.27 -5.62 3.38
C THR A 105 -13.24 -6.21 4.39
N GLN A 106 -13.44 -5.55 5.54
CA GLN A 106 -14.32 -5.95 6.63
C GLN A 106 -15.73 -5.35 6.49
N SER A 107 -16.20 -5.20 5.28
CA SER A 107 -17.55 -4.71 4.95
C SER A 107 -18.24 -5.62 3.96
N ILE A 108 -19.55 -5.43 3.76
CA ILE A 108 -20.33 -6.13 2.72
C ILE A 108 -19.89 -5.79 1.30
N TYR A 109 -19.10 -4.74 1.11
CA TYR A 109 -18.48 -4.36 -0.16
C TYR A 109 -17.07 -4.94 -0.32
N GLY A 110 -16.54 -5.52 0.75
CA GLY A 110 -15.26 -6.20 0.80
C GLY A 110 -15.41 -7.72 0.86
N ARG A 111 -15.00 -8.32 1.95
CA ARG A 111 -14.93 -9.76 2.16
C ARG A 111 -16.02 -10.30 3.11
N CYS A 112 -16.98 -9.48 3.49
CA CYS A 112 -18.03 -9.88 4.41
C CYS A 112 -19.31 -10.28 3.68
N THR A 113 -19.95 -11.35 4.12
CA THR A 113 -21.29 -11.77 3.65
C THR A 113 -22.40 -11.09 4.43
N ASN A 114 -22.09 -10.61 5.64
CA ASN A 114 -22.96 -9.83 6.52
C ASN A 114 -22.09 -9.02 7.50
N SER A 115 -22.70 -8.32 8.43
CA SER A 115 -21.99 -7.44 9.39
C SER A 115 -21.03 -8.17 10.37
N THR A 116 -21.09 -9.49 10.46
CA THR A 116 -20.32 -10.28 11.43
C THR A 116 -19.48 -11.41 10.80
N THR A 117 -19.73 -11.74 9.54
CA THR A 117 -19.09 -12.87 8.87
C THR A 117 -18.24 -12.37 7.70
N CYS A 118 -16.96 -12.22 7.97
CA CYS A 118 -15.97 -11.80 6.99
C CYS A 118 -14.96 -12.92 6.75
N THR A 119 -14.40 -12.96 5.56
CA THR A 119 -13.29 -13.86 5.22
C THR A 119 -12.00 -13.05 5.06
N GLU A 120 -10.90 -13.68 5.35
CA GLU A 120 -9.58 -13.10 5.16
C GLU A 120 -9.25 -12.91 3.67
N VAL A 121 -8.43 -11.92 3.36
CA VAL A 121 -7.85 -11.73 2.02
C VAL A 121 -6.76 -12.77 1.81
N GLY A 122 -6.80 -13.46 0.67
CA GLY A 122 -5.80 -14.46 0.33
C GLY A 122 -4.43 -13.84 0.00
N ILE A 123 -3.40 -14.67 0.05
CA ILE A 123 -2.01 -14.24 -0.11
C ILE A 123 -1.57 -14.26 -1.58
N ASN A 124 -0.83 -13.26 -2.02
CA ASN A 124 0.05 -13.39 -3.18
C ASN A 124 1.32 -14.14 -2.74
N ASN A 125 1.33 -15.45 -2.95
CA ASN A 125 2.42 -16.31 -2.52
C ASN A 125 3.49 -16.57 -3.60
N ASN A 126 3.51 -15.76 -4.67
CA ASN A 126 4.38 -16.01 -5.83
C ASN A 126 5.83 -15.58 -5.58
N THR A 127 6.77 -16.52 -5.65
CA THR A 127 8.21 -16.34 -5.39
C THR A 127 8.91 -15.37 -6.35
N SER A 128 8.31 -15.06 -7.49
CA SER A 128 8.81 -14.09 -8.48
C SER A 128 8.16 -12.72 -8.34
N TYR A 129 7.34 -12.53 -7.28
CA TYR A 129 6.63 -11.27 -7.01
C TYR A 129 5.78 -10.80 -8.20
N ILE A 130 5.07 -11.72 -8.82
CA ILE A 130 4.19 -11.39 -9.95
C ILE A 130 2.88 -10.83 -9.40
N THR A 131 2.52 -9.65 -9.87
CA THR A 131 1.32 -8.93 -9.44
C THR A 131 0.02 -9.62 -9.84
N GLY A 132 -0.96 -9.60 -8.94
CA GLY A 132 -2.28 -10.17 -9.20
C GLY A 132 -2.33 -11.71 -9.20
N ILE A 133 -1.26 -12.38 -8.78
CA ILE A 133 -1.28 -13.81 -8.45
C ILE A 133 -1.82 -13.94 -7.03
N GLY A 134 -2.57 -15.01 -6.77
CA GLY A 134 -3.11 -15.20 -5.44
C GLY A 134 -3.50 -16.64 -5.16
N ASP A 135 -3.61 -16.93 -3.88
CA ASP A 135 -4.07 -18.20 -3.35
C ASP A 135 -4.90 -17.94 -2.07
N LYS A 136 -5.25 -18.97 -1.36
CA LYS A 136 -5.95 -18.87 -0.08
C LYS A 136 -5.08 -18.17 0.96
N PRO A 137 -5.68 -17.60 2.02
CA PRO A 137 -4.91 -17.13 3.17
C PRO A 137 -3.95 -18.22 3.68
N SER A 138 -2.80 -17.81 4.18
CA SER A 138 -1.77 -18.69 4.76
C SER A 138 -1.15 -19.71 3.79
N SER A 139 -1.37 -19.60 2.48
CA SER A 139 -0.74 -20.51 1.50
C SER A 139 0.78 -20.30 1.49
N THR A 140 1.51 -21.40 1.33
CA THR A 140 2.98 -21.40 1.25
C THR A 140 3.47 -20.83 -0.08
N ALA A 141 4.71 -20.36 -0.09
CA ALA A 141 5.39 -19.83 -1.26
C ALA A 141 5.30 -20.77 -2.48
N SER A 142 5.04 -20.23 -3.65
CA SER A 142 4.89 -20.98 -4.89
C SER A 142 5.59 -20.28 -6.05
N SER A 143 6.33 -21.04 -6.86
CA SER A 143 6.90 -20.57 -8.13
C SER A 143 5.93 -20.68 -9.31
N VAL A 144 4.76 -21.29 -9.08
CA VAL A 144 3.77 -21.53 -10.14
C VAL A 144 3.08 -20.22 -10.51
N LYS A 145 3.11 -19.91 -11.80
CA LYS A 145 2.44 -18.77 -12.43
C LYS A 145 1.58 -19.30 -13.59
N THR A 146 0.51 -20.00 -13.26
CA THR A 146 -0.34 -20.64 -14.30
C THR A 146 -1.60 -19.84 -14.62
N ASN A 147 -2.01 -18.92 -13.74
CA ASN A 147 -3.30 -18.27 -13.85
C ASN A 147 -3.15 -16.76 -14.05
N THR A 148 -4.22 -16.15 -14.50
CA THR A 148 -4.36 -14.69 -14.58
C THR A 148 -5.16 -14.17 -13.38
N TYR A 149 -4.97 -12.92 -12.97
CA TYR A 149 -5.61 -12.29 -11.82
C TYR A 149 -7.13 -12.45 -11.74
N ASN A 150 -7.78 -12.74 -12.86
CA ASN A 150 -9.24 -12.88 -12.98
C ASN A 150 -9.73 -14.33 -12.88
N THR A 151 -8.88 -15.28 -12.59
CA THR A 151 -9.29 -16.67 -12.33
C THR A 151 -9.83 -16.85 -10.91
N ILE A 152 -10.46 -18.00 -10.62
CA ILE A 152 -11.12 -18.24 -9.33
C ILE A 152 -10.10 -18.21 -8.17
N SER A 153 -8.93 -18.81 -8.35
CA SER A 153 -7.90 -18.89 -7.31
C SER A 153 -7.33 -17.51 -6.99
N GLU A 154 -7.00 -16.71 -8.00
CA GLU A 154 -6.39 -15.42 -7.80
C GLU A 154 -7.34 -14.38 -7.21
N LYS A 155 -8.65 -14.49 -7.43
CA LYS A 155 -9.65 -13.64 -6.75
C LYS A 155 -9.64 -13.78 -5.24
N ASN A 156 -9.08 -14.85 -4.69
CA ASN A 156 -8.90 -14.97 -3.25
C ASN A 156 -8.00 -13.87 -2.68
N ALA A 157 -6.97 -13.44 -3.42
CA ALA A 157 -6.08 -12.35 -3.01
C ALA A 157 -6.63 -10.94 -3.30
N SER A 158 -7.84 -10.83 -3.84
CA SER A 158 -8.54 -9.55 -4.00
C SER A 158 -9.20 -9.12 -2.70
N THR A 159 -9.13 -7.85 -2.38
CA THR A 159 -9.77 -7.25 -1.19
C THR A 159 -11.30 -7.42 -1.16
N THR A 160 -11.92 -7.71 -2.30
CA THR A 160 -13.36 -7.91 -2.44
C THR A 160 -13.77 -9.34 -2.81
N GLY A 161 -12.81 -10.25 -3.00
CA GLY A 161 -13.08 -11.60 -3.47
C GLY A 161 -13.56 -11.70 -4.92
N ASN A 162 -13.43 -10.63 -5.67
CA ASN A 162 -13.78 -10.55 -7.10
C ASN A 162 -12.72 -9.75 -7.88
N ILE A 163 -12.88 -9.61 -9.20
CA ILE A 163 -11.90 -8.94 -10.04
C ILE A 163 -11.80 -7.42 -9.83
N TYR A 164 -12.71 -6.80 -9.12
CA TYR A 164 -12.78 -5.35 -8.98
C TYR A 164 -12.00 -4.83 -7.76
N GLY A 165 -11.65 -5.69 -6.83
CA GLY A 165 -10.87 -5.32 -5.64
C GLY A 165 -9.40 -5.08 -5.96
N ILE A 166 -8.67 -4.75 -4.91
CA ILE A 166 -7.24 -4.47 -4.92
C ILE A 166 -6.50 -5.77 -4.61
N TYR A 167 -5.42 -6.04 -5.30
CA TYR A 167 -4.58 -7.22 -5.15
C TYR A 167 -3.25 -6.87 -4.47
N ASP A 168 -2.50 -7.89 -4.11
CA ASP A 168 -1.14 -7.79 -3.57
C ASP A 168 -1.07 -7.00 -2.23
N MET A 169 -2.19 -6.88 -1.50
CA MET A 169 -2.21 -6.30 -0.14
C MET A 169 -1.94 -7.32 0.96
N SER A 170 -1.83 -8.58 0.60
CA SER A 170 -1.42 -9.70 1.46
C SER A 170 -0.40 -10.53 0.67
N GLY A 171 0.83 -10.59 1.12
CA GLY A 171 1.92 -11.21 0.37
C GLY A 171 2.39 -10.36 -0.82
N GLY A 172 2.97 -10.97 -1.85
CA GLY A 172 3.70 -10.24 -2.89
C GLY A 172 5.01 -9.71 -2.32
N ALA A 173 5.18 -8.41 -2.28
CA ALA A 173 6.26 -7.77 -1.54
C ALA A 173 5.70 -6.97 -0.35
N TRP A 174 6.55 -6.64 0.62
CA TRP A 174 6.21 -5.65 1.61
C TRP A 174 6.00 -4.28 0.95
N ASP A 175 4.83 -3.71 1.09
CA ASP A 175 4.55 -2.37 0.59
C ASP A 175 5.05 -1.29 1.55
N TYR A 176 6.02 -0.48 1.14
CA TYR A 176 6.28 0.78 1.82
C TYR A 176 5.06 1.70 1.71
N VAL A 177 4.69 2.29 2.83
CA VAL A 177 3.70 3.37 2.88
C VAL A 177 4.32 4.62 3.49
N MET A 178 3.77 5.78 3.16
CA MET A 178 4.19 7.08 3.70
C MET A 178 3.66 7.26 5.13
N GLY A 179 4.23 6.48 6.03
CA GLY A 179 4.04 6.57 7.47
C GLY A 179 5.40 6.55 8.15
N VAL A 180 5.68 7.51 9.02
CA VAL A 180 7.00 7.68 9.63
C VAL A 180 6.89 8.04 11.12
N TYR A 181 7.77 7.46 11.93
CA TYR A 181 7.84 7.74 13.36
C TYR A 181 8.71 8.95 13.65
N LYS A 182 8.15 9.95 14.37
CA LYS A 182 8.82 11.19 14.81
C LYS A 182 9.58 11.93 13.71
N LYS A 183 9.04 11.92 12.47
CA LYS A 183 9.68 12.55 11.30
C LYS A 183 11.12 12.09 11.06
N THR A 184 11.47 10.87 11.45
CA THR A 184 12.83 10.33 11.35
C THR A 184 13.09 9.84 9.93
N ILE A 185 14.05 10.44 9.24
CA ILE A 185 14.37 10.13 7.83
C ILE A 185 15.05 8.76 7.70
N SER A 186 16.02 8.44 8.58
CA SER A 186 16.84 7.22 8.55
C SER A 186 17.42 6.96 7.15
N ASP A 187 17.34 5.72 6.64
CA ASP A 187 17.92 5.30 5.35
C ASP A 187 16.98 5.50 4.14
N SER A 188 15.86 6.21 4.32
CA SER A 188 14.79 6.36 3.32
C SER A 188 15.21 7.04 2.02
N GLY A 189 16.37 7.71 2.01
CA GLY A 189 16.86 8.47 0.86
C GLY A 189 16.36 9.91 0.77
N PHE A 190 15.43 10.32 1.61
CA PHE A 190 15.05 11.72 1.73
C PHE A 190 16.18 12.55 2.35
N ARG A 191 16.38 13.77 1.87
CA ARG A 191 17.21 14.79 2.54
C ARG A 191 16.39 15.57 3.56
N SER A 192 15.13 15.81 3.25
CA SER A 192 14.09 16.35 4.12
C SER A 192 12.78 15.65 3.76
N LEU A 193 11.88 15.49 4.71
CA LEU A 193 10.55 14.96 4.41
C LEU A 193 9.79 15.92 3.48
N PRO A 194 8.92 15.39 2.61
CA PRO A 194 8.04 16.21 1.77
C PRO A 194 7.02 16.98 2.62
N ASP A 195 6.09 17.68 1.98
CA ASP A 195 4.96 18.30 2.64
C ASP A 195 4.19 17.29 3.49
N ILE A 196 3.68 17.73 4.64
CA ILE A 196 2.97 16.88 5.62
C ILE A 196 1.72 16.20 5.03
N LYS A 197 1.12 16.75 3.99
CA LYS A 197 -0.02 16.15 3.31
C LYS A 197 0.29 14.77 2.70
N TYR A 198 1.56 14.46 2.45
CA TYR A 198 2.03 13.24 1.82
C TYR A 198 2.42 12.11 2.78
N TYR A 199 2.43 12.35 4.09
CA TYR A 199 2.79 11.28 5.03
C TYR A 199 2.05 11.41 6.36
N ASN A 200 1.90 10.28 7.04
CA ASN A 200 1.44 10.23 8.43
C ASN A 200 2.65 10.28 9.37
N ASN A 201 2.65 11.23 10.31
CA ASN A 201 3.67 11.30 11.36
C ASN A 201 3.14 10.68 12.64
N TYR A 202 3.83 9.66 13.12
CA TYR A 202 3.48 8.94 14.34
C TYR A 202 4.40 9.38 15.48
N THR A 203 3.81 9.75 16.61
CA THR A 203 4.53 10.12 17.84
C THR A 203 4.22 9.18 18.98
N GLU A 204 3.14 8.42 18.86
CA GLU A 204 2.59 7.50 19.83
C GLU A 204 2.39 6.11 19.24
N SER A 205 2.09 5.15 20.10
CA SER A 205 1.86 3.75 19.71
C SER A 205 0.43 3.44 19.26
N SER A 206 -0.49 4.39 19.35
CA SER A 206 -1.90 4.20 19.07
C SER A 206 -2.44 5.27 18.14
N TYR A 207 -2.90 4.83 16.96
CA TYR A 207 -3.62 5.64 15.99
C TYR A 207 -4.85 4.87 15.52
N THR A 208 -6.02 5.36 15.86
CA THR A 208 -7.29 4.78 15.42
C THR A 208 -7.56 5.13 13.97
N GLY A 209 -8.04 4.16 13.19
CA GLY A 209 -8.40 4.34 11.78
C GLY A 209 -7.25 4.11 10.80
N HIS A 210 -6.05 3.79 11.27
CA HIS A 210 -4.89 3.52 10.43
C HIS A 210 -4.58 2.02 10.28
N ALA A 211 -5.43 1.15 10.82
CA ALA A 211 -5.26 -0.30 10.85
C ALA A 211 -3.89 -0.71 11.41
N ILE A 212 -3.58 -0.27 12.62
CA ILE A 212 -2.34 -0.57 13.34
C ILE A 212 -2.70 -1.26 14.66
N SER A 213 -2.76 -0.49 15.75
CA SER A 213 -2.92 -1.04 17.11
C SER A 213 -4.27 -1.71 17.32
N GLU A 214 -5.33 -1.17 16.75
CA GLU A 214 -6.70 -1.65 16.88
C GLU A 214 -6.97 -2.95 16.11
N THR A 215 -6.14 -3.25 15.10
CA THR A 215 -6.23 -4.48 14.31
C THR A 215 -5.18 -5.51 14.67
N LYS A 216 -4.40 -5.23 15.71
CA LYS A 216 -3.33 -6.12 16.14
C LYS A 216 -3.87 -7.52 16.49
N GLY A 217 -3.34 -8.53 15.81
CA GLY A 217 -3.74 -9.93 15.99
C GLY A 217 -4.98 -10.36 15.18
N TRP A 218 -5.54 -9.48 14.35
CA TRP A 218 -6.58 -9.89 13.42
C TRP A 218 -5.98 -10.86 12.39
N TYR A 219 -6.64 -11.98 12.15
CA TYR A 219 -6.24 -13.04 11.22
C TYR A 219 -4.84 -13.62 11.46
N ASN A 220 -4.23 -13.37 12.61
CA ASN A 220 -2.84 -13.70 12.91
C ASN A 220 -1.80 -12.86 12.10
N ASP A 221 -2.25 -11.81 11.42
CA ASP A 221 -1.39 -10.91 10.65
C ASP A 221 -0.24 -10.38 11.50
N GLN A 222 0.96 -10.33 10.94
CA GLN A 222 2.15 -9.85 11.62
C GLN A 222 1.98 -8.41 12.08
N SER A 223 2.15 -8.18 13.36
CA SER A 223 2.07 -6.84 13.95
C SER A 223 3.28 -6.58 14.84
N PHE A 224 4.21 -5.78 14.35
CA PHE A 224 5.42 -5.43 15.08
C PHE A 224 5.53 -3.92 15.27
N SER A 225 6.00 -3.51 16.43
CA SER A 225 6.14 -2.08 16.74
C SER A 225 7.09 -1.38 15.78
N VAL A 226 6.65 -0.27 15.22
CA VAL A 226 7.42 0.61 14.33
C VAL A 226 7.90 1.88 15.04
N TYR A 227 7.74 1.94 16.35
CA TYR A 227 8.05 3.12 17.16
C TYR A 227 9.52 3.19 17.58
N PHE A 228 10.42 2.89 16.65
CA PHE A 228 11.86 2.95 16.86
C PHE A 228 12.52 3.90 15.87
N SER A 229 13.43 4.71 16.34
CA SER A 229 14.20 5.65 15.51
C SER A 229 15.06 4.96 14.44
N VAL A 230 15.43 3.70 14.65
CA VAL A 230 16.20 2.90 13.68
C VAL A 230 15.35 2.27 12.58
N SER A 231 14.03 2.11 12.81
CA SER A 231 13.09 1.51 11.85
C SER A 231 11.80 2.34 11.79
N PRO A 232 11.89 3.62 11.43
CA PRO A 232 10.77 4.55 11.60
C PRO A 232 9.71 4.46 10.50
N TRP A 233 9.98 3.79 9.38
CA TRP A 233 9.07 3.69 8.25
C TRP A 233 8.19 2.46 8.33
N PHE A 234 6.92 2.63 7.99
CA PHE A 234 5.96 1.53 7.93
C PHE A 234 6.09 0.75 6.63
N ILE A 235 6.03 -0.58 6.75
CA ILE A 235 5.79 -1.53 5.67
C ILE A 235 4.56 -2.35 6.00
N ARG A 236 3.81 -2.75 4.97
CA ARG A 236 2.49 -3.39 5.08
C ARG A 236 2.43 -4.67 4.26
N GLY A 237 1.46 -5.54 4.61
CA GLY A 237 1.06 -6.66 3.77
C GLY A 237 1.88 -7.95 3.92
N CYS A 238 3.10 -7.89 4.47
CA CYS A 238 4.09 -8.98 4.45
C CYS A 238 4.57 -9.32 3.02
N PHE A 239 5.38 -10.35 2.85
CA PHE A 239 5.81 -10.81 1.53
C PHE A 239 5.41 -12.27 1.29
N TYR A 240 5.60 -12.78 0.10
CA TYR A 240 5.07 -14.06 -0.37
C TYR A 240 5.42 -15.27 0.51
N ASP A 241 6.48 -15.20 1.31
CA ASP A 241 7.00 -16.31 2.13
C ASP A 241 6.60 -16.23 3.61
N ASP A 242 5.89 -15.18 4.02
CA ASP A 242 5.48 -15.00 5.42
C ASP A 242 4.23 -15.86 5.80
N GLY A 243 3.59 -16.52 4.80
CA GLY A 243 2.52 -17.49 5.03
C GLY A 243 1.37 -16.90 5.85
N GLU A 244 1.06 -17.50 7.01
CA GLU A 244 -0.03 -17.09 7.89
C GLU A 244 0.16 -15.71 8.55
N LEU A 245 1.36 -15.13 8.48
CA LEU A 245 1.63 -13.80 9.00
C LEU A 245 1.29 -12.70 7.99
N SER A 246 1.04 -13.09 6.73
CA SER A 246 0.70 -12.16 5.64
C SER A 246 -0.77 -11.80 5.69
N GLY A 247 -1.07 -10.50 5.59
CA GLY A 247 -2.44 -10.02 5.54
C GLY A 247 -2.52 -8.51 5.41
N VAL A 248 -3.71 -8.03 5.10
CA VAL A 248 -3.95 -6.59 4.88
C VAL A 248 -3.76 -5.75 6.13
N PHE A 249 -3.84 -6.37 7.32
CA PHE A 249 -3.60 -5.73 8.61
C PHE A 249 -2.16 -5.86 9.08
N ALA A 250 -1.32 -6.62 8.36
CA ALA A 250 0.08 -6.76 8.71
C ALA A 250 0.84 -5.43 8.63
N PHE A 251 1.71 -5.20 9.61
CA PHE A 251 2.63 -4.06 9.62
C PHE A 251 3.94 -4.39 10.31
N TYR A 252 5.00 -3.76 9.84
CA TYR A 252 6.34 -3.88 10.39
C TYR A 252 7.11 -2.56 10.23
N GLY A 253 8.25 -2.43 10.89
CA GLY A 253 9.13 -1.27 10.80
C GLY A 253 10.31 -1.51 9.85
N SER A 254 10.75 -0.46 9.17
CA SER A 254 11.93 -0.45 8.31
C SER A 254 12.70 0.87 8.46
N SER A 255 14.01 0.84 8.20
CA SER A 255 14.80 2.08 8.14
C SER A 255 14.51 2.92 6.86
N GLY A 256 13.72 2.39 5.94
CA GLY A 256 13.44 3.05 4.66
C GLY A 256 14.43 2.66 3.55
N ILE A 257 15.36 1.76 3.84
CA ILE A 257 16.39 1.28 2.90
C ILE A 257 15.77 0.46 1.75
N ASN A 258 16.47 0.40 0.63
CA ASN A 258 16.11 -0.50 -0.46
C ASN A 258 16.23 -1.98 -0.03
N GLY A 259 15.22 -2.76 -0.35
CA GLY A 259 15.17 -4.20 -0.08
C GLY A 259 14.58 -4.96 -1.25
N ASN A 260 15.09 -6.16 -1.51
CA ASN A 260 14.65 -6.99 -2.64
C ASN A 260 13.21 -7.54 -2.48
N ASN A 261 12.63 -7.39 -1.29
CA ASN A 261 11.25 -7.74 -0.96
C ASN A 261 10.42 -6.51 -0.55
N ARG A 262 10.77 -5.33 -1.04
CA ARG A 262 10.07 -4.06 -0.77
C ARG A 262 9.54 -3.48 -2.06
N ALA A 263 8.25 -3.26 -2.11
CA ALA A 263 7.53 -2.59 -3.18
C ALA A 263 6.82 -1.33 -2.67
N SER A 264 5.90 -0.80 -3.41
CA SER A 264 5.00 0.28 -3.02
C SER A 264 3.80 0.33 -3.95
N ARG A 265 2.85 1.20 -3.59
CA ARG A 265 1.63 1.42 -4.35
C ARG A 265 1.28 2.90 -4.39
N PHE A 266 0.63 3.32 -5.46
CA PHE A 266 0.36 4.73 -5.73
C PHE A 266 -1.11 5.06 -5.55
N VAL A 267 -1.36 6.32 -5.22
CA VAL A 267 -2.67 6.90 -5.00
C VAL A 267 -2.82 8.12 -5.89
N ILE A 268 -4.04 8.36 -6.33
CA ILE A 268 -4.43 9.55 -7.08
C ILE A 268 -5.61 10.19 -6.36
N THR A 269 -5.50 11.49 -6.10
CA THR A 269 -6.60 12.30 -5.57
C THR A 269 -6.92 13.44 -6.53
N ASN A 270 -8.15 13.92 -6.51
CA ASN A 270 -8.51 15.16 -7.20
C ASN A 270 -8.03 16.34 -6.37
N GLU A 271 -7.48 17.36 -7.01
CA GLU A 271 -7.15 18.63 -6.36
C GLU A 271 -8.37 19.57 -6.14
#